data_50d10378d59b4e38b0e35c2d013d51a3
#
_entry.id   50d10378d59b4e38b0e35c2d013d51a3
#
_cell.length_a   1.000
_cell.length_b   1.000
_cell.length_c   1.000
_cell.angle_alpha   90.00
_cell.angle_beta   90.00
_cell.angle_gamma   90.00
#
_symmetry.space_group_name_H-M   'P 1'
#
loop_
_entity.id
_entity.type
_entity.pdbx_description
1 polymer ?
#
loop_
_entity_poly.entity_id
_entity_poly.type
_entity_poly.pdbx_seq_one_letter_code
_entity_poly.pdbx_strand_id
1 'polypeptide(L)'
;MKLYLVHCGFYDSDVCGGIYEFHVNFLVAAHSFEDARLRAKALPEFRTKRMHIDGLQEISSVSGFLIELREEAALNGQTVLISQKFRELAPAPTAKGEGC
;
A
#
# COMPACT_ATOMS: atom_id res chain seq x y z
N MET A 1 13.18 10.50 9.70
CA MET A 1 12.24 9.66 8.95
C MET A 1 11.07 9.26 9.82
N LYS A 2 9.88 9.28 9.27
CA LYS A 2 8.63 8.90 9.93
C LYS A 2 7.94 7.82 9.12
N LEU A 3 7.03 7.08 9.74
CA LEU A 3 6.27 6.03 9.09
C LEU A 3 4.92 6.57 8.66
N TYR A 4 4.58 6.36 7.39
CA TYR A 4 3.30 6.78 6.83
C TYR A 4 2.53 5.60 6.25
N LEU A 5 1.22 5.65 6.43
CA LEU A 5 0.28 4.79 5.72
C LEU A 5 -0.34 5.62 4.59
N VAL A 6 -0.21 5.13 3.37
CA VAL A 6 -0.74 5.81 2.18
C VAL A 6 -1.90 4.98 1.65
N HIS A 7 -3.11 5.54 1.72
CA HIS A 7 -4.31 4.89 1.22
C HIS A 7 -4.55 5.30 -0.23
N CYS A 8 -4.50 4.32 -1.13
CA CYS A 8 -4.60 4.55 -2.58
C CYS A 8 -5.80 3.84 -3.17
N GLY A 9 -6.35 4.43 -4.22
CA GLY A 9 -7.42 3.84 -5.00
C GLY A 9 -7.04 3.66 -6.45
N PHE A 10 -7.69 2.72 -7.13
CA PHE A 10 -7.50 2.50 -8.55
C PHE A 10 -8.69 1.75 -9.15
N TYR A 11 -8.80 1.84 -10.47
CA TYR A 11 -9.81 1.11 -11.24
C TYR A 11 -9.10 0.10 -12.13
N ASP A 12 -9.64 -1.12 -12.20
CA ASP A 12 -9.10 -2.19 -13.04
C ASP A 12 -10.07 -2.45 -14.17
N SER A 13 -9.66 -2.11 -15.40
CA SER A 13 -10.49 -2.26 -16.58
C SER A 13 -10.86 -3.72 -16.88
N ASP A 14 -10.10 -4.68 -16.35
CA ASP A 14 -10.40 -6.10 -16.51
C ASP A 14 -11.51 -6.60 -15.57
N VAL A 15 -11.90 -5.77 -14.63
CA VAL A 15 -12.97 -6.09 -13.66
C VAL A 15 -14.18 -5.23 -13.96
N CYS A 16 -15.23 -5.85 -14.51
CA CYS A 16 -16.50 -5.19 -14.82
C CYS A 16 -16.34 -3.87 -15.59
N GLY A 17 -15.38 -3.82 -16.53
CA GLY A 17 -15.12 -2.62 -17.33
C GLY A 17 -14.57 -1.44 -16.57
N GLY A 18 -14.05 -1.64 -15.35
CA GLY A 18 -13.43 -0.58 -14.56
C GLY A 18 -14.40 0.29 -13.78
N ILE A 19 -15.61 -0.21 -13.49
CA ILE A 19 -16.61 0.57 -12.74
C ILE A 19 -16.41 0.52 -11.22
N TYR A 20 -15.64 -0.46 -10.73
CA TYR A 20 -15.39 -0.59 -9.29
C TYR A 20 -14.03 -0.04 -8.92
N GLU A 21 -14.00 0.68 -7.81
CA GLU A 21 -12.76 1.18 -7.23
C GLU A 21 -12.20 0.17 -6.23
N PHE A 22 -10.93 -0.14 -6.41
CA PHE A 22 -10.15 -0.96 -5.47
C PHE A 22 -9.28 -0.05 -4.63
N HIS A 23 -8.97 -0.49 -3.42
CA HIS A 23 -8.10 0.25 -2.51
C HIS A 23 -6.95 -0.63 -2.03
N VAL A 24 -5.82 0.00 -1.80
CA VAL A 24 -4.63 -0.63 -1.24
C VAL A 24 -3.91 0.38 -0.36
N ASN A 25 -3.24 -0.13 0.68
CA ASN A 25 -2.42 0.69 1.55
C ASN A 25 -0.95 0.37 1.33
N PHE A 26 -0.14 1.43 1.26
CA PHE A 26 1.32 1.31 1.24
C PHE A 26 1.89 1.88 2.52
N LEU A 27 2.94 1.23 3.03
CA LEU A 27 3.76 1.79 4.10
C LEU A 27 4.96 2.47 3.47
N VAL A 28 5.22 3.70 3.88
CA VAL A 28 6.31 4.51 3.33
C VAL A 28 7.04 5.20 4.48
N ALA A 29 8.37 5.12 4.45
CA ALA A 29 9.22 5.94 5.32
C ALA A 29 9.55 7.23 4.59
N ALA A 30 9.28 8.38 5.22
CA ALA A 30 9.47 9.68 4.59
C ALA A 30 9.73 10.77 5.64
N HIS A 31 10.17 11.93 5.19
CA HIS A 31 10.47 13.07 6.08
C HIS A 31 9.23 13.89 6.45
N SER A 32 8.21 13.87 5.60
CA SER A 32 7.01 14.70 5.74
C SER A 32 5.85 14.08 4.98
N PHE A 33 4.63 14.61 5.16
CA PHE A 33 3.48 14.19 4.36
C PHE A 33 3.72 14.40 2.86
N GLU A 34 4.31 15.52 2.48
CA GLU A 34 4.61 15.79 1.07
C GLU A 34 5.62 14.80 0.51
N ASP A 35 6.68 14.50 1.26
CA ASP A 35 7.68 13.51 0.86
C ASP A 35 7.06 12.11 0.75
N ALA A 36 6.19 11.74 1.69
CA ALA A 36 5.49 10.46 1.65
C ALA A 36 4.62 10.34 0.39
N ARG A 37 3.94 11.40 0.03
CA ARG A 37 3.13 11.46 -1.19
C ARG A 37 3.98 11.24 -2.44
N LEU A 38 5.12 11.93 -2.54
CA LEU A 38 6.03 11.79 -3.67
C LEU A 38 6.61 10.38 -3.77
N ARG A 39 7.00 9.80 -2.65
CA ARG A 39 7.55 8.44 -2.60
C ARG A 39 6.51 7.39 -2.97
N ALA A 40 5.28 7.54 -2.53
CA ALA A 40 4.20 6.63 -2.92
C ALA A 40 3.93 6.67 -4.42
N LYS A 41 3.90 7.87 -5.01
CA LYS A 41 3.72 8.05 -6.45
C LYS A 41 4.84 7.46 -7.28
N ALA A 42 6.02 7.31 -6.72
CA ALA A 42 7.18 6.74 -7.40
C ALA A 42 7.18 5.19 -7.37
N LEU A 43 6.31 4.56 -6.58
CA LEU A 43 6.23 3.11 -6.53
C LEU A 43 5.78 2.53 -7.88
N PRO A 44 6.43 1.46 -8.35
CA PRO A 44 6.06 0.84 -9.63
C PRO A 44 4.58 0.45 -9.71
N GLU A 45 4.04 -0.13 -8.65
CA GLU A 45 2.63 -0.54 -8.60
C GLU A 45 1.68 0.65 -8.72
N PHE A 46 2.01 1.76 -8.06
CA PHE A 46 1.23 2.99 -8.15
C PHE A 46 1.13 3.48 -9.60
N ARG A 47 2.25 3.48 -10.29
CA ARG A 47 2.33 3.94 -11.69
C ARG A 47 1.64 2.99 -12.65
N THR A 48 1.88 1.68 -12.50
CA THR A 48 1.31 0.65 -13.38
C THR A 48 -0.21 0.64 -13.30
N LYS A 49 -0.76 0.75 -12.11
CA LYS A 49 -2.22 0.73 -11.89
C LYS A 49 -2.86 2.10 -11.96
N ARG A 50 -2.10 3.14 -12.25
CA ARG A 50 -2.60 4.52 -12.33
C ARG A 50 -3.41 4.90 -11.10
N MET A 51 -2.81 4.68 -9.94
CA MET A 51 -3.48 4.93 -8.67
C MET A 51 -3.63 6.41 -8.38
N HIS A 52 -4.52 6.72 -7.46
CA HIS A 52 -4.61 8.03 -6.83
C HIS A 52 -4.51 7.87 -5.31
N ILE A 53 -4.10 8.93 -4.64
CA ILE A 53 -3.98 8.93 -3.19
C ILE A 53 -5.25 9.50 -2.59
N ASP A 54 -5.93 8.71 -1.76
CA ASP A 54 -7.14 9.14 -1.06
C ASP A 54 -6.85 9.68 0.34
N GLY A 55 -5.75 9.24 0.95
CA GLY A 55 -5.39 9.71 2.27
C GLY A 55 -3.98 9.32 2.67
N LEU A 56 -3.45 10.06 3.64
CA LEU A 56 -2.14 9.85 4.23
C LEU A 56 -2.27 9.94 5.74
N GLN A 57 -1.63 9.02 6.44
CA GLN A 57 -1.56 9.05 7.90
C GLN A 57 -0.12 8.87 8.33
N GLU A 58 0.33 9.67 9.27
CA GLU A 58 1.59 9.41 9.97
C GLU A 58 1.29 8.48 11.14
N ILE A 59 2.01 7.39 11.24
CA ILE A 59 1.92 6.49 12.38
C ILE A 59 2.98 6.88 13.38
N SER A 60 2.62 7.73 14.35
CA SER A 60 3.57 8.25 15.34
C SER A 60 3.65 7.37 16.57
N SER A 61 2.56 6.68 16.91
CA SER A 61 2.54 5.75 18.03
C SER A 61 1.47 4.68 17.81
N VAL A 62 1.62 3.55 18.47
CA VAL A 62 0.64 2.46 18.45
C VAL A 62 0.65 1.74 19.80
N SER A 63 -0.52 1.57 20.40
CA SER A 63 -0.69 0.86 21.68
C SER A 63 0.20 1.42 22.80
N GLY A 64 0.45 2.73 22.79
CA GLY A 64 1.32 3.38 23.77
C GLY A 64 2.82 3.33 23.45
N PHE A 65 3.19 2.77 22.31
CA PHE A 65 4.59 2.72 21.89
C PHE A 65 4.87 3.78 20.83
N LEU A 66 5.92 4.54 21.03
CA LEU A 66 6.39 5.50 20.05
C LEU A 66 7.03 4.78 18.88
N ILE A 67 6.71 5.19 17.68
CA ILE A 67 7.33 4.63 16.47
C ILE A 67 8.60 5.41 16.16
N GLU A 68 9.72 4.69 16.12
CA GLU A 68 11.00 5.24 15.70
C GLU A 68 11.57 4.37 14.58
N LEU A 69 12.03 5.00 13.51
CA LEU A 69 12.63 4.30 12.38
C LEU A 69 14.14 4.45 12.41
N ARG A 70 14.83 3.33 12.25
CA ARG A 70 16.28 3.30 12.13
C ARG A 70 16.68 2.81 10.76
N GLU A 71 17.52 3.58 10.09
CA GLU A 71 18.05 3.17 8.80
C GLU A 71 18.95 1.94 8.95
N GLU A 72 18.80 0.99 8.04
CA GLU A 72 19.59 -0.22 7.96
C GLU A 72 20.08 -0.40 6.53
N ALA A 73 21.37 -0.17 6.32
CA ALA A 73 21.98 -0.22 4.99
C ALA A 73 21.85 -1.60 4.33
N ALA A 74 21.86 -2.66 5.13
CA ALA A 74 21.73 -4.03 4.62
C ALA A 74 20.38 -4.29 3.94
N LEU A 75 19.34 -3.52 4.25
CA LEU A 75 18.03 -3.63 3.62
C LEU A 75 17.98 -2.99 2.23
N ASN A 76 18.94 -2.12 1.93
CA ASN A 76 19.07 -1.50 0.61
C ASN A 76 17.77 -0.86 0.11
N GLY A 77 17.09 -0.13 0.98
CA GLY A 77 15.83 0.57 0.66
C GLY A 77 14.61 -0.32 0.53
N GLN A 78 14.71 -1.59 0.83
CA GLN A 78 13.61 -2.54 0.69
C GLN A 78 12.59 -2.43 1.81
N THR A 79 11.33 -2.67 1.45
CA THR A 79 10.24 -2.90 2.41
C THR A 79 10.07 -4.40 2.58
N VAL A 80 10.18 -4.86 3.83
CA VAL A 80 10.06 -6.29 4.15
C VAL A 80 8.89 -6.48 5.10
N LEU A 81 7.95 -7.34 4.73
CA LEU A 81 6.82 -7.71 5.56
C LEU A 81 6.95 -9.19 5.93
N ILE A 82 6.87 -9.47 7.22
CA ILE A 82 6.89 -10.83 7.72
C ILE A 82 5.45 -11.23 7.98
N SER A 83 4.97 -12.23 7.24
CA SER A 83 3.57 -12.63 7.27
C SER A 83 3.40 -13.99 7.94
N GLN A 84 2.28 -14.12 8.65
CA GLN A 84 1.85 -15.39 9.22
C GLN A 84 0.47 -15.72 8.67
N LYS A 85 0.32 -16.89 8.05
CA LYS A 85 -0.96 -17.37 7.57
C LYS A 85 -1.64 -18.18 8.66
N PHE A 86 -2.92 -17.94 8.88
CA PHE A 86 -3.74 -18.71 9.82
C PHE A 86 -4.53 -19.83 9.14
N ARG A 87 -4.68 -19.76 7.82
CA ARG A 87 -5.35 -20.79 7.01
C ARG A 87 -4.95 -20.68 5.56
N GLU A 88 -5.11 -21.78 4.82
CA GLU A 88 -4.99 -21.74 3.37
C GLU A 88 -6.22 -21.08 2.77
N LEU A 89 -5.97 -20.21 1.79
CA LEU A 89 -7.05 -19.59 1.04
C LEU A 89 -7.39 -20.47 -0.16
N ALA A 90 -8.70 -20.66 -0.40
CA ALA A 90 -9.15 -21.32 -1.62
C ALA A 90 -8.76 -20.48 -2.85
N PRO A 91 -8.43 -21.13 -3.99
CA PRO A 91 -8.21 -20.40 -5.23
C PRO A 91 -9.43 -19.53 -5.57
N ALA A 92 -9.17 -18.34 -6.11
CA ALA A 92 -10.26 -17.47 -6.56
C ALA A 92 -11.04 -18.14 -7.69
N PRO A 93 -12.36 -17.93 -7.79
CA PRO A 93 -13.13 -18.37 -8.95
C PRO A 93 -12.55 -17.79 -10.24
N THR A 94 -12.50 -18.63 -11.27
CA THR A 94 -11.92 -18.22 -12.56
C THR A 94 -12.90 -17.54 -13.49
N ALA A 95 -14.17 -17.52 -13.15
CA ALA A 95 -15.21 -16.94 -14.02
C ALA A 95 -15.14 -15.42 -13.97
N LYS A 96 -14.52 -14.86 -15.00
CA LYS A 96 -14.47 -13.41 -15.17
C LYS A 96 -15.87 -12.86 -15.40
N GLY A 97 -16.15 -11.72 -14.78
CA GLY A 97 -17.37 -11.00 -15.01
C GLY A 97 -18.61 -11.50 -14.30
N GLU A 98 -18.52 -12.57 -13.53
CA GLU A 98 -19.69 -13.07 -12.78
C GLU A 98 -20.18 -12.10 -11.73
N GLY A 99 -19.32 -11.26 -11.18
CA GLY A 99 -19.69 -10.23 -10.22
C GLY A 99 -20.20 -8.94 -10.84
N CYS A 100 -20.29 -8.91 -12.15
CA CYS A 100 -20.77 -7.75 -12.87
C CYS A 100 -22.25 -7.94 -13.19
#